data_4ed8ce7709702d09001db6c3882d3eb3
#
_entry.id   4ed8ce7709702d09001db6c3882d3eb3
#
_cell.length_a   1.000
_cell.length_b   1.000
_cell.length_c   1.000
_cell.angle_alpha   90.00
_cell.angle_beta   90.00
_cell.angle_gamma   90.00
#
_symmetry.space_group_name_H-M   'P 1'
#
loop_
_entity.id
_entity.type
_entity.pdbx_description
1 polymer ?
#
loop_
_entity_poly.entity_id
_entity_poly.type
_entity_poly.pdbx_seq_one_letter_code
_entity_poly.pdbx_strand_id
1 'polypeptide(L)'
;ADMGGAGFVFTGENDAEIMQNSVTINLNVLEQQRLLDQTFDGKQGWSECNRPVLDYRTKIFYSGSACMYPEHNQVDKDDPNCREDSAYPAAPDSEYGWEKLFSERLYLAYNRNHGIPVRIARYHNIFGPEGTWDGGREKAPAAICRKVAYAPKKGGSIEVWGDGLQTRSFLYVDECIEATRRLMDSDFIGPVNIGSEEMVSINQLVD
;
A
#
# COMPACT_ATOMS: atom_id res chain seq x y z
N ALA A 1 9.40 -6.19 2.73
CA ALA A 1 9.65 -4.86 2.18
C ALA A 1 9.83 -3.87 3.32
N ASP A 2 10.79 -2.99 3.19
CA ASP A 2 10.99 -1.93 4.17
C ASP A 2 9.94 -0.84 3.96
N MET A 3 9.23 -0.49 5.03
CA MET A 3 8.20 0.54 5.01
C MET A 3 8.00 1.11 6.40
N GLY A 4 7.45 2.31 6.47
CA GLY A 4 7.18 2.99 7.72
C GLY A 4 6.30 4.23 7.53
N GLY A 5 6.15 5.01 8.58
CA GLY A 5 5.53 6.34 8.53
C GLY A 5 6.44 7.37 7.86
N ALA A 6 5.98 8.62 7.83
CA ALA A 6 6.70 9.73 7.18
C ALA A 6 8.15 9.89 7.66
N GLY A 7 8.41 9.68 8.97
CA GLY A 7 9.76 9.73 9.53
C GLY A 7 10.72 8.63 9.06
N PHE A 8 10.25 7.65 8.29
CA PHE A 8 11.07 6.59 7.70
C PHE A 8 11.24 6.77 6.19
N VAL A 9 10.16 7.16 5.49
CA VAL A 9 10.15 7.18 4.02
C VAL A 9 10.56 8.53 3.41
N PHE A 10 10.63 9.61 4.20
CA PHE A 10 10.97 10.95 3.70
C PHE A 10 12.32 11.49 4.22
N THR A 11 13.09 10.68 4.93
CA THR A 11 14.41 11.12 5.46
C THR A 11 15.52 11.06 4.41
N GLY A 12 15.34 10.26 3.37
CA GLY A 12 16.38 9.95 2.38
C GLY A 12 17.41 8.93 2.84
N GLU A 13 17.41 8.55 4.12
CA GLU A 13 18.41 7.65 4.71
C GLU A 13 18.22 6.19 4.32
N ASN A 14 16.99 5.82 3.91
CA ASN A 14 16.60 4.43 3.63
C ASN A 14 16.20 4.19 2.16
N ASP A 15 16.41 5.17 1.29
CA ASP A 15 15.90 5.15 -0.09
C ASP A 15 16.44 3.97 -0.89
N ALA A 16 17.76 3.73 -0.83
CA ALA A 16 18.38 2.64 -1.57
C ALA A 16 17.87 1.27 -1.12
N GLU A 17 17.73 1.04 0.19
CA GLU A 17 17.21 -0.20 0.76
C GLU A 17 15.73 -0.40 0.44
N ILE A 18 14.94 0.67 0.51
CA ILE A 18 13.51 0.63 0.15
C ILE A 18 13.36 0.18 -1.30
N MET A 19 14.07 0.84 -2.22
CA MET A 19 14.00 0.52 -3.63
C MET A 19 14.53 -0.89 -3.93
N GLN A 20 15.73 -1.20 -3.47
CA GLN A 20 16.38 -2.48 -3.75
C GLN A 20 15.58 -3.67 -3.21
N ASN A 21 15.20 -3.64 -1.93
CA ASN A 21 14.53 -4.75 -1.29
C ASN A 21 13.14 -4.98 -1.88
N SER A 22 12.35 -3.93 -2.07
CA SER A 22 10.99 -4.05 -2.61
C SER A 22 10.99 -4.53 -4.06
N VAL A 23 11.83 -3.95 -4.92
CA VAL A 23 11.94 -4.37 -6.32
C VAL A 23 12.41 -5.82 -6.42
N THR A 24 13.41 -6.22 -5.61
CA THR A 24 13.93 -7.59 -5.61
C THR A 24 12.86 -8.60 -5.19
N ILE A 25 12.07 -8.30 -4.15
CA ILE A 25 10.95 -9.16 -3.72
C ILE A 25 9.93 -9.29 -4.84
N ASN A 26 9.49 -8.17 -5.43
CA ASN A 26 8.47 -8.17 -6.47
C ASN A 26 8.92 -8.92 -7.74
N LEU A 27 10.16 -8.72 -8.16
CA LEU A 27 10.74 -9.46 -9.30
C LEU A 27 10.80 -10.97 -9.01
N ASN A 28 11.27 -11.37 -7.83
CA ASN A 28 11.37 -12.78 -7.47
C ASN A 28 10.01 -13.46 -7.42
N VAL A 29 9.00 -12.81 -6.84
CA VAL A 29 7.63 -13.34 -6.78
C VAL A 29 7.07 -13.54 -8.20
N LEU A 30 7.16 -12.53 -9.05
CA LEU A 30 6.63 -12.58 -10.41
C LEU A 30 7.37 -13.60 -11.28
N GLU A 31 8.69 -13.66 -11.17
CA GLU A 31 9.49 -14.60 -11.97
C GLU A 31 9.27 -16.05 -11.52
N GLN A 32 9.16 -16.31 -10.22
CA GLN A 32 8.82 -17.65 -9.74
C GLN A 32 7.43 -18.08 -10.20
N GLN A 33 6.44 -17.19 -10.15
CA GLN A 33 5.11 -17.51 -10.66
C GLN A 33 5.15 -17.80 -12.18
N ARG A 34 5.87 -16.99 -12.95
CA ARG A 34 6.03 -17.21 -14.39
C ARG A 34 6.64 -18.59 -14.70
N LEU A 35 7.67 -18.97 -13.96
CA LEU A 35 8.32 -20.28 -14.12
C LEU A 35 7.40 -21.43 -13.73
N LEU A 36 6.64 -21.27 -12.64
CA LEU A 36 5.63 -22.26 -12.23
C LEU A 36 4.58 -22.45 -13.32
N ASP A 37 4.02 -21.36 -13.85
CA ASP A 37 2.99 -21.42 -14.89
C ASP A 37 3.51 -22.13 -16.16
N GLN A 38 4.76 -21.88 -16.55
CA GLN A 38 5.40 -22.58 -17.68
C GLN A 38 5.62 -24.08 -17.42
N THR A 39 5.92 -24.45 -16.21
CA THR A 39 6.18 -25.85 -15.81
C THR A 39 4.87 -26.65 -15.80
N PHE A 40 3.75 -26.01 -15.44
CA PHE A 40 2.44 -26.62 -15.32
C PHE A 40 1.53 -26.43 -16.55
N ASP A 41 2.06 -25.89 -17.66
CA ASP A 41 1.29 -25.69 -18.90
C ASP A 41 0.93 -27.03 -19.56
N GLY A 42 0.06 -27.78 -18.89
CA GLY A 42 -0.82 -28.80 -19.45
C GLY A 42 -0.18 -30.09 -19.97
N LYS A 43 1.11 -30.33 -19.83
CA LYS A 43 1.73 -31.49 -20.49
C LYS A 43 2.39 -32.55 -19.62
N GLN A 44 2.57 -32.39 -18.35
CA GLN A 44 3.04 -33.53 -17.53
C GLN A 44 2.74 -33.39 -16.02
N GLY A 45 2.00 -34.36 -15.46
CA GLY A 45 2.51 -34.96 -14.25
C GLY A 45 1.64 -34.91 -13.00
N TRP A 46 0.41 -34.42 -13.02
CA TRP A 46 -0.47 -34.59 -11.84
C TRP A 46 -1.76 -35.36 -12.16
N SER A 47 -1.74 -36.19 -13.18
CA SER A 47 -2.85 -37.13 -13.51
C SER A 47 -3.00 -38.28 -12.51
N GLU A 48 -2.10 -38.43 -11.53
CA GLU A 48 -2.21 -39.50 -10.52
C GLU A 48 -2.95 -39.02 -9.26
N CYS A 49 -3.24 -37.75 -9.08
CA CYS A 49 -4.15 -37.28 -8.04
C CYS A 49 -5.50 -36.96 -8.69
N ASN A 50 -6.54 -37.75 -8.43
CA ASN A 50 -7.92 -37.56 -8.83
C ASN A 50 -8.55 -36.26 -8.28
N ARG A 51 -7.85 -35.13 -8.43
CA ARG A 51 -8.34 -33.79 -8.11
C ARG A 51 -8.74 -33.10 -9.42
N PRO A 52 -9.89 -32.42 -9.44
CA PRO A 52 -10.26 -31.63 -10.62
C PRO A 52 -9.11 -30.67 -10.96
N VAL A 53 -8.81 -30.54 -12.26
CA VAL A 53 -7.89 -29.51 -12.76
C VAL A 53 -8.51 -28.16 -12.42
N LEU A 54 -8.29 -27.72 -11.18
CA LEU A 54 -8.55 -26.35 -10.80
C LEU A 54 -7.60 -25.48 -11.61
N ASP A 55 -8.07 -24.33 -12.07
CA ASP A 55 -7.21 -23.31 -12.66
C ASP A 55 -6.15 -22.92 -11.62
N TYR A 56 -4.98 -23.56 -11.68
CA TYR A 56 -3.88 -23.43 -10.71
C TYR A 56 -3.15 -22.08 -10.81
N ARG A 57 -3.67 -21.14 -11.61
CA ARG A 57 -3.10 -19.82 -11.69
C ARG A 57 -3.34 -19.09 -10.38
N THR A 58 -2.32 -19.10 -9.54
CA THR A 58 -2.34 -18.36 -8.27
C THR A 58 -2.50 -16.88 -8.55
N LYS A 59 -3.60 -16.29 -8.08
CA LYS A 59 -3.77 -14.84 -8.09
C LYS A 59 -2.73 -14.19 -7.20
N ILE A 60 -2.05 -13.18 -7.69
CA ILE A 60 -1.09 -12.39 -6.91
C ILE A 60 -1.72 -11.05 -6.55
N PHE A 61 -1.70 -10.73 -5.27
CA PHE A 61 -2.08 -9.41 -4.77
C PHE A 61 -0.86 -8.51 -4.67
N TYR A 62 -0.97 -7.29 -5.20
CA TYR A 62 0.02 -6.25 -5.01
C TYR A 62 -0.56 -5.08 -4.21
N SER A 63 0.09 -4.77 -3.08
CA SER A 63 -0.24 -3.62 -2.24
C SER A 63 0.52 -2.38 -2.71
N GLY A 64 -0.12 -1.56 -3.52
CA GLY A 64 0.31 -0.21 -3.82
C GLY A 64 0.08 0.75 -2.66
N SER A 65 0.32 2.04 -2.87
CA SER A 65 0.19 3.08 -1.85
C SER A 65 -0.28 4.39 -2.48
N ALA A 66 -0.99 5.22 -1.72
CA ALA A 66 -1.30 6.59 -2.12
C ALA A 66 -0.04 7.46 -2.35
N CYS A 67 1.11 7.07 -1.77
CA CYS A 67 2.38 7.77 -1.99
C CYS A 67 2.87 7.70 -3.45
N MET A 68 2.26 6.87 -4.30
CA MET A 68 2.58 6.84 -5.74
C MET A 68 1.92 7.97 -6.55
N TYR A 69 0.92 8.66 -5.98
CA TYR A 69 0.31 9.79 -6.66
C TYR A 69 1.25 10.99 -6.70
N PRO A 70 1.17 11.81 -7.76
CA PRO A 70 1.98 13.00 -7.85
C PRO A 70 1.79 13.94 -6.66
N GLU A 71 2.88 14.55 -6.18
CA GLU A 71 2.82 15.52 -5.09
C GLU A 71 1.82 16.66 -5.38
N HIS A 72 1.84 17.19 -6.60
CA HIS A 72 0.95 18.28 -7.00
C HIS A 72 -0.55 17.95 -6.92
N ASN A 73 -0.92 16.67 -6.89
CA ASN A 73 -2.30 16.24 -6.68
C ASN A 73 -2.73 16.30 -5.22
N GLN A 74 -1.80 16.48 -4.29
CA GLN A 74 -2.00 16.43 -2.86
C GLN A 74 -1.71 17.75 -2.15
N VAL A 75 -1.35 18.80 -2.89
CA VAL A 75 -0.99 20.12 -2.35
C VAL A 75 -2.22 20.86 -1.84
N ASP A 76 -3.35 20.76 -2.55
CA ASP A 76 -4.60 21.34 -2.08
C ASP A 76 -5.21 20.45 -0.99
N LYS A 77 -5.20 20.95 0.25
CA LYS A 77 -5.72 20.21 1.41
C LYS A 77 -7.24 20.04 1.39
N ASP A 78 -7.94 20.88 0.63
CA ASP A 78 -9.41 20.89 0.57
C ASP A 78 -9.94 20.10 -0.65
N ASP A 79 -9.09 19.89 -1.68
CA ASP A 79 -9.43 19.11 -2.88
C ASP A 79 -8.26 18.26 -3.39
N PRO A 80 -7.79 17.28 -2.61
CA PRO A 80 -6.74 16.38 -3.07
C PRO A 80 -7.28 15.45 -4.16
N ASN A 81 -6.54 15.34 -5.27
CA ASN A 81 -6.91 14.48 -6.39
C ASN A 81 -6.07 13.20 -6.42
N CYS A 82 -6.53 12.18 -5.73
CA CYS A 82 -5.91 10.84 -5.75
C CYS A 82 -6.77 9.80 -6.48
N ARG A 83 -7.45 10.19 -7.57
CA ARG A 83 -8.19 9.27 -8.43
C ARG A 83 -7.21 8.33 -9.14
N GLU A 84 -7.64 7.12 -9.45
CA GLU A 84 -6.78 6.09 -10.05
C GLU A 84 -6.14 6.55 -11.38
N ASP A 85 -6.85 7.35 -12.16
CA ASP A 85 -6.39 7.90 -13.43
C ASP A 85 -5.41 9.10 -13.27
N SER A 86 -5.30 9.68 -12.08
CA SER A 86 -4.47 10.85 -11.81
C SER A 86 -3.00 10.54 -11.45
N ALA A 87 -2.61 9.26 -11.45
CA ALA A 87 -1.23 8.87 -11.16
C ALA A 87 -0.22 9.32 -12.24
N TYR A 88 -0.72 9.81 -13.37
CA TYR A 88 0.11 10.30 -14.46
C TYR A 88 -0.31 11.70 -14.91
N PRO A 89 0.65 12.60 -15.30
CA PRO A 89 2.11 12.37 -15.33
C PRO A 89 2.68 12.08 -13.94
N ALA A 90 3.59 11.09 -13.85
CA ALA A 90 4.13 10.62 -12.57
C ALA A 90 5.09 11.65 -11.94
N ALA A 91 4.87 11.97 -10.68
CA ALA A 91 5.74 12.82 -9.86
C ALA A 91 5.57 12.50 -8.36
N PRO A 92 5.79 11.24 -7.92
CA PRO A 92 5.80 10.89 -6.49
C PRO A 92 6.83 11.72 -5.73
N ASP A 93 6.55 12.01 -4.47
CA ASP A 93 7.34 12.85 -3.58
C ASP A 93 8.48 12.10 -2.85
N SER A 94 8.61 10.80 -3.08
CA SER A 94 9.58 9.95 -2.39
C SER A 94 9.99 8.75 -3.24
N GLU A 95 11.18 8.20 -2.96
CA GLU A 95 11.65 6.97 -3.60
C GLU A 95 10.72 5.78 -3.29
N TYR A 96 10.10 5.77 -2.12
CA TYR A 96 9.05 4.81 -1.81
C TYR A 96 7.85 4.91 -2.78
N GLY A 97 7.38 6.11 -3.07
CA GLY A 97 6.32 6.36 -4.04
C GLY A 97 6.70 5.92 -5.45
N TRP A 98 7.91 6.21 -5.88
CA TRP A 98 8.47 5.77 -7.17
C TRP A 98 8.57 4.25 -7.25
N GLU A 99 9.07 3.59 -6.19
CA GLU A 99 9.12 2.11 -6.15
C GLU A 99 7.72 1.51 -6.28
N LYS A 100 6.76 2.04 -5.53
CA LYS A 100 5.38 1.55 -5.57
C LYS A 100 4.76 1.69 -6.96
N LEU A 101 4.97 2.80 -7.64
CA LEU A 101 4.48 3.02 -8.99
C LEU A 101 5.20 2.13 -10.02
N PHE A 102 6.52 1.98 -9.90
CA PHE A 102 7.29 1.07 -10.75
C PHE A 102 6.79 -0.38 -10.61
N SER A 103 6.65 -0.86 -9.38
CA SER A 103 6.19 -2.22 -9.12
C SER A 103 4.76 -2.46 -9.61
N GLU A 104 3.83 -1.50 -9.47
CA GLU A 104 2.51 -1.59 -10.07
C GLU A 104 2.59 -1.84 -11.59
N ARG A 105 3.42 -1.06 -12.28
CA ARG A 105 3.64 -1.24 -13.73
C ARG A 105 4.26 -2.59 -14.06
N LEU A 106 5.16 -3.07 -13.21
CA LEU A 106 5.80 -4.37 -13.35
C LEU A 106 4.75 -5.51 -13.27
N TYR A 107 3.88 -5.49 -12.26
CA TYR A 107 2.79 -6.47 -12.12
C TYR A 107 1.83 -6.44 -13.33
N LEU A 108 1.45 -5.24 -13.79
CA LEU A 108 0.62 -5.09 -15.00
C LEU A 108 1.32 -5.60 -16.26
N ALA A 109 2.64 -5.43 -16.37
CA ALA A 109 3.41 -5.96 -17.50
C ALA A 109 3.45 -7.49 -17.49
N TYR A 110 3.67 -8.11 -16.34
CA TYR A 110 3.62 -9.58 -16.21
C TYR A 110 2.24 -10.15 -16.47
N ASN A 111 1.19 -9.45 -16.04
CA ASN A 111 -0.18 -9.83 -16.40
C ASN A 111 -0.39 -9.82 -17.93
N ARG A 112 0.00 -8.73 -18.60
CA ARG A 112 -0.18 -8.61 -20.07
C ARG A 112 0.66 -9.61 -20.85
N ASN A 113 1.91 -9.83 -20.45
CA ASN A 113 2.86 -10.60 -21.25
C ASN A 113 2.83 -12.10 -20.95
N HIS A 114 2.45 -12.46 -19.72
CA HIS A 114 2.52 -13.84 -19.24
C HIS A 114 1.17 -14.37 -18.72
N GLY A 115 0.12 -13.53 -18.70
CA GLY A 115 -1.21 -13.95 -18.24
C GLY A 115 -1.31 -14.20 -16.75
N ILE A 116 -0.34 -13.76 -15.95
CA ILE A 116 -0.36 -13.94 -14.49
C ILE A 116 -1.52 -13.14 -13.90
N PRO A 117 -2.47 -13.79 -13.19
CA PRO A 117 -3.61 -13.08 -12.61
C PRO A 117 -3.16 -12.21 -11.45
N VAL A 118 -3.23 -10.89 -11.61
CA VAL A 118 -2.88 -9.92 -10.56
C VAL A 118 -4.09 -9.16 -10.06
N ARG A 119 -4.03 -8.73 -8.81
CA ARG A 119 -4.98 -7.80 -8.19
C ARG A 119 -4.19 -6.69 -7.53
N ILE A 120 -4.48 -5.45 -7.87
CA ILE A 120 -3.69 -4.29 -7.47
C ILE A 120 -4.56 -3.31 -6.70
N ALA A 121 -4.19 -3.04 -5.45
CA ALA A 121 -4.80 -1.99 -4.64
C ALA A 121 -3.79 -0.88 -4.36
N ARG A 122 -4.26 0.37 -4.24
CA ARG A 122 -3.54 1.52 -3.71
C ARG A 122 -4.12 1.85 -2.35
N TYR A 123 -3.38 1.52 -1.29
CA TYR A 123 -3.83 1.76 0.08
C TYR A 123 -3.65 3.20 0.50
N HIS A 124 -4.71 3.76 1.11
CA HIS A 124 -4.71 5.07 1.74
C HIS A 124 -4.76 4.90 3.26
N ASN A 125 -3.74 5.35 3.96
CA ASN A 125 -3.62 5.47 5.43
C ASN A 125 -4.44 4.45 6.25
N ILE A 126 -4.05 3.20 6.19
CA ILE A 126 -4.68 2.15 6.99
C ILE A 126 -4.20 2.26 8.44
N PHE A 127 -5.12 2.12 9.39
CA PHE A 127 -4.83 2.12 10.82
C PHE A 127 -5.61 1.02 11.54
N GLY A 128 -5.16 0.64 12.73
CA GLY A 128 -5.85 -0.36 13.54
C GLY A 128 -4.94 -0.91 14.65
N PRO A 129 -5.47 -1.84 15.46
CA PRO A 129 -4.70 -2.50 16.52
C PRO A 129 -3.52 -3.29 15.93
N GLU A 130 -2.54 -3.58 16.77
CA GLU A 130 -1.32 -4.34 16.47
C GLU A 130 -0.38 -3.68 15.44
N GLY A 131 -0.69 -2.45 14.99
CA GLY A 131 0.22 -1.64 14.18
C GLY A 131 1.41 -1.12 14.99
N THR A 132 2.51 -0.78 14.31
CA THR A 132 3.65 -0.11 14.95
C THR A 132 3.20 1.22 15.61
N TRP A 133 3.47 1.39 16.88
CA TRP A 133 3.05 2.56 17.67
C TRP A 133 4.22 3.35 18.26
N ASP A 134 5.44 2.84 18.17
CA ASP A 134 6.68 3.46 18.65
C ASP A 134 7.87 3.07 17.75
N GLY A 135 9.01 3.78 17.90
CA GLY A 135 10.26 3.48 17.21
C GLY A 135 10.44 4.15 15.85
N GLY A 136 9.66 5.19 15.52
CA GLY A 136 9.85 6.06 14.35
C GLY A 136 9.24 5.53 13.04
N ARG A 137 8.57 4.38 13.09
CA ARG A 137 7.85 3.80 11.93
C ARG A 137 6.33 3.91 12.05
N GLU A 138 5.84 4.44 13.17
CA GLU A 138 4.43 4.61 13.46
C GLU A 138 3.78 5.67 12.57
N LYS A 139 2.50 5.44 12.22
CA LYS A 139 1.67 6.42 11.51
C LYS A 139 0.96 7.36 12.49
N ALA A 140 0.43 8.47 11.98
CA ALA A 140 -0.15 9.54 12.78
C ALA A 140 -1.18 9.07 13.84
N PRO A 141 -2.16 8.20 13.54
CA PRO A 141 -3.10 7.75 14.57
C PRO A 141 -2.42 7.04 15.75
N ALA A 142 -1.49 6.13 15.46
CA ALA A 142 -0.76 5.40 16.49
C ALA A 142 0.17 6.31 17.30
N ALA A 143 0.87 7.24 16.63
CA ALA A 143 1.73 8.23 17.28
C ALA A 143 0.94 9.16 18.22
N ILE A 144 -0.23 9.63 17.78
CA ILE A 144 -1.11 10.50 18.57
C ILE A 144 -1.66 9.72 19.77
N CYS A 145 -2.21 8.52 19.57
CA CYS A 145 -2.67 7.67 20.67
C CYS A 145 -1.57 7.45 21.74
N ARG A 146 -0.33 7.17 21.31
CA ARG A 146 0.80 7.04 22.23
C ARG A 146 1.08 8.34 22.98
N LYS A 147 1.16 9.47 22.27
CA LYS A 147 1.41 10.79 22.88
C LYS A 147 0.35 11.14 23.92
N VAL A 148 -0.93 10.92 23.61
CA VAL A 148 -2.04 11.14 24.54
C VAL A 148 -1.96 10.21 25.75
N ALA A 149 -1.67 8.92 25.54
CA ALA A 149 -1.55 7.95 26.63
C ALA A 149 -0.42 8.29 27.61
N TYR A 150 0.67 8.89 27.14
CA TYR A 150 1.80 9.30 27.99
C TYR A 150 1.70 10.73 28.50
N ALA A 151 0.75 11.52 28.01
CA ALA A 151 0.57 12.90 28.51
C ALA A 151 0.10 12.90 29.97
N PRO A 152 0.51 13.89 30.79
CA PRO A 152 0.02 14.06 32.16
C PRO A 152 -1.51 14.19 32.21
N LYS A 153 -2.17 13.48 33.13
CA LYS A 153 -3.64 13.43 33.24
C LYS A 153 -4.33 14.77 33.52
N LYS A 154 -3.57 15.78 33.94
CA LYS A 154 -4.07 17.17 34.16
C LYS A 154 -3.11 18.16 33.53
N GLY A 155 -3.61 18.96 32.60
CA GLY A 155 -2.85 20.03 31.95
C GLY A 155 -1.69 19.56 31.06
N GLY A 156 -1.73 18.30 30.61
CA GLY A 156 -0.76 17.79 29.65
C GLY A 156 -0.97 18.40 28.28
N SER A 157 0.12 18.53 27.52
CA SER A 157 0.12 18.89 26.11
C SER A 157 0.84 17.84 25.31
N ILE A 158 0.45 17.67 24.06
CA ILE A 158 1.17 16.83 23.09
C ILE A 158 1.70 17.71 21.96
N GLU A 159 2.85 17.34 21.42
CA GLU A 159 3.41 18.01 20.26
C GLU A 159 2.82 17.43 18.99
N VAL A 160 2.32 18.30 18.12
CA VAL A 160 1.85 17.99 16.75
C VAL A 160 2.82 18.62 15.76
N TRP A 161 3.19 17.90 14.72
CA TRP A 161 4.07 18.41 13.69
C TRP A 161 3.33 19.37 12.75
N GLY A 162 3.93 20.52 12.50
CA GLY A 162 3.33 21.59 11.70
C GLY A 162 2.22 22.32 12.45
N ASP A 163 1.27 22.87 11.71
CA ASP A 163 0.09 23.58 12.24
C ASP A 163 -1.13 22.67 12.51
N GLY A 164 -1.02 21.40 12.15
CA GLY A 164 -2.09 20.41 12.30
C GLY A 164 -3.29 20.61 11.35
N LEU A 165 -3.20 21.52 10.37
CA LEU A 165 -4.26 21.77 9.39
C LEU A 165 -4.21 20.82 8.19
N GLN A 166 -3.11 20.09 8.00
CA GLN A 166 -3.01 19.09 6.96
C GLN A 166 -4.07 18.02 7.13
N THR A 167 -4.76 17.70 6.04
CA THR A 167 -5.85 16.73 6.02
C THR A 167 -5.38 15.36 5.56
N ARG A 168 -5.99 14.32 6.09
CA ARG A 168 -5.78 12.91 5.71
C ARG A 168 -7.09 12.15 5.84
N SER A 169 -7.25 11.12 5.03
CA SER A 169 -8.27 10.08 5.28
C SER A 169 -7.65 8.87 5.95
N PHE A 170 -8.41 8.18 6.78
CA PHE A 170 -7.95 6.98 7.46
C PHE A 170 -9.00 5.88 7.33
N LEU A 171 -8.56 4.67 6.95
CA LEU A 171 -9.42 3.50 6.83
C LEU A 171 -9.06 2.49 7.94
N TYR A 172 -10.07 1.99 8.64
CA TYR A 172 -9.86 0.97 9.66
C TYR A 172 -9.47 -0.36 9.04
N VAL A 173 -8.58 -1.09 9.72
CA VAL A 173 -7.93 -2.29 9.16
C VAL A 173 -8.92 -3.39 8.75
N ASP A 174 -10.02 -3.60 9.49
CA ASP A 174 -11.01 -4.63 9.16
C ASP A 174 -11.71 -4.32 7.83
N GLU A 175 -12.01 -3.04 7.56
CA GLU A 175 -12.58 -2.60 6.28
C GLU A 175 -11.57 -2.77 5.14
N CYS A 176 -10.29 -2.49 5.41
CA CYS A 176 -9.22 -2.72 4.45
C CYS A 176 -9.08 -4.21 4.10
N ILE A 177 -9.16 -5.10 5.09
CA ILE A 177 -9.11 -6.56 4.90
C ILE A 177 -10.28 -7.02 4.05
N GLU A 178 -11.50 -6.56 4.36
CA GLU A 178 -12.71 -6.94 3.61
C GLU A 178 -12.65 -6.43 2.16
N ALA A 179 -12.20 -5.18 1.94
CA ALA A 179 -12.02 -4.64 0.61
C ALA A 179 -10.96 -5.42 -0.19
N THR A 180 -9.85 -5.78 0.45
CA THR A 180 -8.80 -6.61 -0.16
C THR A 180 -9.33 -7.99 -0.53
N ARG A 181 -10.09 -8.63 0.35
CA ARG A 181 -10.72 -9.93 0.09
C ARG A 181 -11.66 -9.86 -1.13
N ARG A 182 -12.53 -8.84 -1.17
CA ARG A 182 -13.44 -8.63 -2.33
C ARG A 182 -12.68 -8.41 -3.63
N LEU A 183 -11.60 -7.65 -3.60
CA LEU A 183 -10.74 -7.46 -4.78
C LEU A 183 -10.12 -8.78 -5.23
N MET A 184 -9.62 -9.60 -4.30
CA MET A 184 -9.06 -10.91 -4.60
C MET A 184 -10.09 -11.89 -5.17
N ASP A 185 -11.33 -11.83 -4.69
CA ASP A 185 -12.42 -12.68 -5.20
C ASP A 185 -12.94 -12.23 -6.58
N SER A 186 -12.72 -10.98 -6.95
CA SER A 186 -13.18 -10.40 -8.22
C SER A 186 -12.26 -10.76 -9.41
N ASP A 187 -12.71 -10.38 -10.60
CA ASP A 187 -11.88 -10.41 -11.82
C ASP A 187 -11.24 -9.06 -12.15
N PHE A 188 -11.46 -8.06 -11.30
CA PHE A 188 -10.91 -6.73 -11.51
C PHE A 188 -9.41 -6.70 -11.19
N ILE A 189 -8.59 -6.37 -12.18
CA ILE A 189 -7.13 -6.33 -12.04
C ILE A 189 -6.69 -5.18 -11.14
N GLY A 190 -7.33 -4.05 -11.28
CA GLY A 190 -6.94 -2.79 -10.68
C GLY A 190 -6.15 -1.90 -11.66
N PRO A 191 -5.45 -0.88 -11.17
CA PRO A 191 -5.40 -0.47 -9.78
C PRO A 191 -6.72 0.08 -9.25
N VAL A 192 -6.96 -0.09 -7.95
CA VAL A 192 -8.11 0.49 -7.24
C VAL A 192 -7.68 1.07 -5.90
N ASN A 193 -8.19 2.23 -5.56
CA ASN A 193 -7.99 2.82 -4.24
C ASN A 193 -8.75 2.01 -3.17
N ILE A 194 -8.07 1.72 -2.07
CA ILE A 194 -8.69 1.20 -0.85
C ILE A 194 -8.40 2.21 0.27
N GLY A 195 -9.41 2.99 0.62
CA GLY A 195 -9.30 4.10 1.55
C GLY A 195 -10.68 4.58 1.99
N SER A 196 -10.72 5.66 2.78
CA SER A 196 -11.93 6.35 3.19
C SER A 196 -12.04 7.69 2.46
N GLU A 197 -13.26 8.12 2.17
CA GLU A 197 -13.54 9.46 1.65
C GLU A 197 -13.60 10.51 2.78
N GLU A 198 -13.69 10.06 4.04
CA GLU A 198 -13.74 10.96 5.19
C GLU A 198 -12.36 11.60 5.42
N MET A 199 -12.33 12.93 5.28
CA MET A 199 -11.13 13.73 5.48
C MET A 199 -11.14 14.34 6.89
N VAL A 200 -10.06 14.18 7.61
CA VAL A 200 -9.84 14.79 8.94
C VAL A 200 -8.52 15.55 8.95
N SER A 201 -8.49 16.72 9.62
CA SER A 201 -7.22 17.39 9.93
C SER A 201 -6.51 16.67 11.07
N ILE A 202 -5.20 16.89 11.19
CA ILE A 202 -4.47 16.32 12.32
C ILE A 202 -4.96 16.90 13.66
N ASN A 203 -5.39 18.16 13.69
CA ASN A 203 -6.01 18.74 14.87
C ASN A 203 -7.31 18.02 15.26
N GLN A 204 -8.20 17.72 14.28
CA GLN A 204 -9.41 16.93 14.53
C GLN A 204 -9.11 15.49 14.99
N LEU A 205 -7.98 14.92 14.55
CA LEU A 205 -7.56 13.59 14.98
C LEU A 205 -7.06 13.57 16.43
N VAL A 206 -6.62 14.72 16.98
CA VAL A 206 -6.16 14.88 18.35
C VAL A 206 -7.31 15.08 19.33
N ASP A 207 -8.41 15.72 18.92
CA ASP A 207 -9.61 16.01 19.71
C ASP A 207 -10.45 14.75 19.97
#